data_29a11ff2c9972ae3a665c684f2a755c5
#
_entry.id   29a11ff2c9972ae3a665c684f2a755c5
#
_cell.length_a   1.000
_cell.length_b   1.000
_cell.length_c   1.000
_cell.angle_alpha   90.00
_cell.angle_beta   90.00
_cell.angle_gamma   90.00
#
_symmetry.space_group_name_H-M   'P 1'
#
loop_
_entity.id
_entity.type
_entity.pdbx_description
1 polymer ?
#
loop_
_entity_poly.entity_id
_entity_poly.type
_entity_poly.pdbx_seq_one_letter_code
_entity_poly.pdbx_strand_id
1 'polypeptide(L)'
;TFILGHGLPSLSSQNGLKIWLHCLGMGLFSNVLPFSMLSWGQQFVSSGFAGISMAVVPLLVLPLSYFFILEEKFRKQKLIGFIFGFIGVLILIGPNSIVKLNGDFTSIARFACLGASFCYAVGSIITRRSPEVNLVSFAAAALILSSILIIPLALTIEGMPQHISVHSFLAVSYLGLMPTAIATILLVRIIQTAGPTFYSLANYQVPVWSIIFGVVILNENLPIQFFIAFLLIL
;
A
#
# COMPACT_ATOMS: atom_id res chain seq x y z
N THR A 1 17.36 -13.35 2.85
CA THR A 1 18.54 -12.99 2.03
C THR A 1 19.68 -13.97 2.26
N PHE A 2 20.19 -14.12 3.47
CA PHE A 2 21.33 -15.02 3.77
C PHE A 2 21.04 -16.48 3.44
N ILE A 3 19.83 -16.99 3.74
CA ILE A 3 19.40 -18.37 3.41
C ILE A 3 19.38 -18.60 1.88
N LEU A 4 19.09 -17.56 1.09
CA LEU A 4 19.04 -17.62 -0.38
C LEU A 4 20.40 -17.26 -1.04
N GLY A 5 21.47 -17.12 -0.26
CA GLY A 5 22.80 -16.79 -0.78
C GLY A 5 22.98 -15.34 -1.26
N HIS A 6 22.04 -14.45 -0.94
CA HIS A 6 22.10 -13.03 -1.31
C HIS A 6 22.42 -12.16 -0.09
N GLY A 7 23.44 -11.30 -0.20
CA GLY A 7 23.76 -10.28 0.82
C GLY A 7 22.85 -9.05 0.71
N LEU A 8 22.96 -8.13 1.66
CA LEU A 8 22.37 -6.79 1.55
C LEU A 8 23.12 -5.96 0.50
N PRO A 9 22.49 -4.90 -0.07
CA PRO A 9 23.14 -4.03 -1.03
C PRO A 9 24.40 -3.41 -0.44
N SER A 10 25.53 -3.46 -1.17
CA SER A 10 26.79 -2.88 -0.71
C SER A 10 26.78 -1.36 -0.79
N LEU A 11 27.12 -0.69 0.32
CA LEU A 11 27.30 0.77 0.35
C LEU A 11 28.51 1.23 -0.48
N SER A 12 29.50 0.39 -0.62
CA SER A 12 30.74 0.70 -1.37
C SER A 12 30.58 0.60 -2.88
N SER A 13 29.42 0.16 -3.40
CA SER A 13 29.16 0.15 -4.84
C SER A 13 28.94 1.57 -5.37
N GLN A 14 29.20 1.79 -6.66
CA GLN A 14 29.06 3.11 -7.33
C GLN A 14 27.68 3.76 -7.11
N ASN A 15 26.61 2.96 -6.91
CA ASN A 15 25.26 3.41 -6.64
C ASN A 15 24.76 3.03 -5.23
N GLY A 16 25.63 2.61 -4.31
CA GLY A 16 25.25 2.06 -3.01
C GLY A 16 24.33 2.96 -2.22
N LEU A 17 24.70 4.22 -2.01
CA LEU A 17 23.89 5.19 -1.30
C LEU A 17 22.52 5.42 -1.99
N LYS A 18 22.52 5.50 -3.32
CA LYS A 18 21.29 5.69 -4.09
C LYS A 18 20.35 4.49 -3.94
N ILE A 19 20.85 3.27 -3.95
CA ILE A 19 20.09 2.05 -3.71
C ILE A 19 19.47 2.09 -2.32
N TRP A 20 20.25 2.42 -1.28
CA TRP A 20 19.74 2.50 0.08
C TRP A 20 18.68 3.59 0.28
N LEU A 21 18.80 4.74 -0.40
CA LEU A 21 17.76 5.77 -0.40
C LEU A 21 16.45 5.27 -1.06
N HIS A 22 16.54 4.46 -2.13
CA HIS A 22 15.36 3.83 -2.72
C HIS A 22 14.77 2.75 -1.81
N CYS A 23 15.61 1.96 -1.12
CA CYS A 23 15.15 1.00 -0.10
C CYS A 23 14.40 1.72 1.04
N LEU A 24 14.94 2.84 1.54
CA LEU A 24 14.31 3.66 2.55
C LEU A 24 12.97 4.23 2.05
N GLY A 25 12.97 4.82 0.85
CA GLY A 25 11.76 5.34 0.23
C GLY A 25 10.69 4.27 0.04
N MET A 26 11.06 3.10 -0.50
CA MET A 26 10.14 1.97 -0.60
C MET A 26 9.64 1.52 0.78
N GLY A 27 10.55 1.36 1.75
CA GLY A 27 10.19 0.98 3.11
C GLY A 27 9.19 1.94 3.75
N LEU A 28 9.41 3.23 3.58
CA LEU A 28 8.56 4.28 4.13
C LEU A 28 7.19 4.31 3.42
N PHE A 29 7.18 4.38 2.09
CA PHE A 29 5.95 4.59 1.31
C PHE A 29 5.19 3.30 0.95
N SER A 30 5.80 2.12 1.00
CA SER A 30 5.10 0.86 0.76
C SER A 30 4.82 0.05 2.03
N ASN A 31 5.39 0.42 3.18
CA ASN A 31 5.17 -0.31 4.43
C ASN A 31 4.81 0.62 5.60
N VAL A 32 5.75 1.47 6.08
CA VAL A 32 5.56 2.22 7.33
C VAL A 32 4.33 3.11 7.28
N LEU A 33 4.28 4.05 6.34
CA LEU A 33 3.16 5.01 6.25
C LEU A 33 1.82 4.34 5.94
N PRO A 34 1.71 3.52 4.86
CA PRO A 34 0.41 2.97 4.52
C PRO A 34 -0.11 1.97 5.55
N PHE A 35 0.74 1.15 6.16
CA PHE A 35 0.30 0.23 7.20
C PHE A 35 -0.16 0.96 8.45
N SER A 36 0.55 2.01 8.88
CA SER A 36 0.13 2.83 10.01
C SER A 36 -1.21 3.54 9.73
N MET A 37 -1.36 4.12 8.53
CA MET A 37 -2.60 4.79 8.13
C MET A 37 -3.78 3.83 8.04
N LEU A 38 -3.57 2.62 7.48
CA LEU A 38 -4.63 1.61 7.36
C LEU A 38 -4.97 1.01 8.72
N SER A 39 -3.99 0.65 9.55
CA SER A 39 -4.23 0.10 10.89
C SER A 39 -5.00 1.07 11.77
N TRP A 40 -4.65 2.35 11.74
CA TRP A 40 -5.39 3.38 12.46
C TRP A 40 -6.76 3.62 11.83
N GLY A 41 -6.83 3.76 10.51
CA GLY A 41 -8.08 4.06 9.79
C GLY A 41 -9.14 2.98 9.97
N GLN A 42 -8.75 1.71 9.94
CA GLN A 42 -9.67 0.57 10.09
C GLN A 42 -10.30 0.43 11.50
N GLN A 43 -9.86 1.22 12.47
CA GLN A 43 -10.55 1.32 13.75
C GLN A 43 -11.87 2.12 13.64
N PHE A 44 -12.01 2.93 12.59
CA PHE A 44 -13.15 3.85 12.40
C PHE A 44 -13.92 3.63 11.10
N VAL A 45 -13.39 2.84 10.16
CA VAL A 45 -14.02 2.50 8.89
C VAL A 45 -14.06 0.99 8.69
N SER A 46 -15.02 0.51 7.87
CA SER A 46 -15.13 -0.90 7.54
C SER A 46 -13.95 -1.42 6.71
N SER A 47 -13.71 -2.72 6.76
CA SER A 47 -12.70 -3.38 5.91
C SER A 47 -13.03 -3.22 4.43
N GLY A 48 -14.32 -3.22 4.07
CA GLY A 48 -14.79 -2.94 2.73
C GLY A 48 -14.40 -1.56 2.23
N PHE A 49 -14.54 -0.50 3.07
CA PHE A 49 -14.08 0.85 2.71
C PHE A 49 -12.56 0.89 2.49
N ALA A 50 -11.78 0.33 3.42
CA ALA A 50 -10.34 0.29 3.30
C ALA A 50 -9.89 -0.46 2.03
N GLY A 51 -10.54 -1.59 1.71
CA GLY A 51 -10.27 -2.36 0.50
C GLY A 51 -10.60 -1.59 -0.78
N ILE A 52 -11.77 -0.92 -0.86
CA ILE A 52 -12.13 -0.12 -2.03
C ILE A 52 -11.17 1.07 -2.19
N SER A 53 -10.68 1.66 -1.09
CA SER A 53 -9.66 2.70 -1.14
C SER A 53 -8.39 2.23 -1.87
N MET A 54 -8.02 0.95 -1.78
CA MET A 54 -6.86 0.40 -2.51
C MET A 54 -7.06 0.36 -4.03
N ALA A 55 -8.30 0.31 -4.53
CA ALA A 55 -8.58 0.42 -5.95
C ALA A 55 -8.27 1.82 -6.53
N VAL A 56 -8.03 2.81 -5.68
CA VAL A 56 -7.54 4.13 -6.08
C VAL A 56 -6.06 4.11 -6.50
N VAL A 57 -5.28 3.13 -6.05
CA VAL A 57 -3.83 3.04 -6.35
C VAL A 57 -3.55 3.10 -7.85
N PRO A 58 -4.21 2.34 -8.75
CA PRO A 58 -3.97 2.42 -10.18
C PRO A 58 -4.24 3.81 -10.76
N LEU A 59 -5.25 4.52 -10.25
CA LEU A 59 -5.57 5.88 -10.68
C LEU A 59 -4.43 6.85 -10.35
N LEU A 60 -3.77 6.66 -9.21
CA LEU A 60 -2.65 7.49 -8.75
C LEU A 60 -1.34 7.10 -9.44
N VAL A 61 -1.10 5.80 -9.65
CA VAL A 61 0.10 5.30 -10.32
C VAL A 61 0.18 5.80 -11.76
N LEU A 62 -0.95 5.88 -12.46
CA LEU A 62 -0.98 6.26 -13.87
C LEU A 62 -0.40 7.66 -14.14
N PRO A 63 -0.86 8.75 -13.50
CA PRO A 63 -0.23 10.06 -13.68
C PRO A 63 1.20 10.11 -13.14
N LEU A 64 1.48 9.47 -12.01
CA LEU A 64 2.84 9.43 -11.47
C LEU A 64 3.81 8.72 -12.41
N SER A 65 3.41 7.60 -13.02
CA SER A 65 4.23 6.91 -14.02
C SER A 65 4.49 7.80 -15.24
N TYR A 66 3.49 8.53 -15.71
CA TYR A 66 3.64 9.44 -16.83
C TYR A 66 4.67 10.55 -16.56
N PHE A 67 4.68 11.13 -15.35
CA PHE A 67 5.62 12.21 -15.02
C PHE A 67 7.01 11.71 -14.64
N PHE A 68 7.11 10.53 -14.04
CA PHE A 68 8.37 10.05 -13.44
C PHE A 68 9.03 8.88 -14.18
N ILE A 69 8.33 8.24 -15.14
CA ILE A 69 8.84 7.10 -15.91
C ILE A 69 8.71 7.41 -17.40
N LEU A 70 9.85 7.56 -18.08
CA LEU A 70 9.93 8.04 -19.47
C LEU A 70 9.26 7.15 -20.53
N GLU A 71 8.91 5.91 -20.20
CA GLU A 71 8.41 4.92 -21.16
C GLU A 71 6.88 4.88 -21.27
N GLU A 72 6.14 5.55 -20.40
CA GLU A 72 4.67 5.50 -20.41
C GLU A 72 4.05 6.62 -21.26
N LYS A 73 3.31 6.22 -22.31
CA LYS A 73 2.58 7.16 -23.18
C LYS A 73 1.17 7.41 -22.66
N PHE A 74 0.80 8.68 -22.59
CA PHE A 74 -0.57 9.07 -22.22
C PHE A 74 -1.54 8.77 -23.38
N ARG A 75 -2.58 7.97 -23.13
CA ARG A 75 -3.64 7.68 -24.08
C ARG A 75 -4.94 8.35 -23.62
N LYS A 76 -5.73 8.94 -24.55
CA LYS A 76 -7.02 9.60 -24.23
C LYS A 76 -7.99 8.66 -23.49
N GLN A 77 -7.98 7.36 -23.79
CA GLN A 77 -8.79 6.35 -23.10
C GLN A 77 -8.47 6.27 -21.60
N LYS A 78 -7.19 6.42 -21.22
CA LYS A 78 -6.76 6.43 -19.82
C LYS A 78 -7.30 7.67 -19.08
N LEU A 79 -7.49 8.82 -19.78
CA LEU A 79 -8.05 10.02 -19.16
C LEU A 79 -9.54 9.83 -18.79
N ILE A 80 -10.31 9.18 -19.66
CA ILE A 80 -11.72 8.88 -19.39
C ILE A 80 -11.84 7.99 -18.16
N GLY A 81 -11.07 6.90 -18.10
CA GLY A 81 -11.04 6.03 -16.91
C GLY A 81 -10.63 6.77 -15.63
N PHE A 82 -9.64 7.69 -15.75
CA PHE A 82 -9.21 8.53 -14.62
C PHE A 82 -10.36 9.41 -14.09
N ILE A 83 -11.16 10.04 -14.98
CA ILE A 83 -12.29 10.89 -14.58
C ILE A 83 -13.37 10.05 -13.87
N PHE A 84 -13.76 8.89 -14.43
CA PHE A 84 -14.74 8.00 -13.79
C PHE A 84 -14.23 7.49 -12.44
N GLY A 85 -12.97 7.07 -12.38
CA GLY A 85 -12.35 6.64 -11.13
C GLY A 85 -12.31 7.76 -10.09
N PHE A 86 -12.01 9.00 -10.47
CA PHE A 86 -12.02 10.15 -9.55
C PHE A 86 -13.42 10.43 -9.01
N ILE A 87 -14.47 10.36 -9.85
CA ILE A 87 -15.85 10.46 -9.40
C ILE A 87 -16.18 9.33 -8.41
N GLY A 88 -15.74 8.10 -8.69
CA GLY A 88 -15.89 6.97 -7.77
C GLY A 88 -15.24 7.23 -6.40
N VAL A 89 -14.06 7.83 -6.37
CA VAL A 89 -13.38 8.22 -5.11
C VAL A 89 -14.20 9.25 -4.33
N LEU A 90 -14.77 10.26 -5.00
CA LEU A 90 -15.62 11.25 -4.34
C LEU A 90 -16.89 10.61 -3.75
N ILE A 91 -17.50 9.67 -4.45
CA ILE A 91 -18.66 8.90 -3.94
C ILE A 91 -18.22 8.02 -2.75
N LEU A 92 -17.06 7.39 -2.82
CA LEU A 92 -16.52 6.56 -1.75
C LEU A 92 -16.32 7.35 -0.45
N ILE A 93 -15.71 8.54 -0.52
CA ILE A 93 -15.52 9.42 0.62
C ILE A 93 -16.88 9.82 1.21
N GLY A 94 -17.83 10.13 0.34
CA GLY A 94 -19.15 10.62 0.69
C GLY A 94 -19.18 12.11 1.04
N PRO A 95 -20.23 12.86 0.65
CA PRO A 95 -20.29 14.30 0.80
C PRO A 95 -20.24 14.75 2.27
N ASN A 96 -20.84 13.98 3.17
CA ASN A 96 -20.85 14.30 4.60
C ASN A 96 -19.47 14.28 5.26
N SER A 97 -18.54 13.49 4.73
CA SER A 97 -17.19 13.40 5.28
C SER A 97 -16.31 14.60 4.92
N ILE A 98 -16.60 15.25 3.80
CA ILE A 98 -15.91 16.47 3.38
C ILE A 98 -16.36 17.66 4.22
N VAL A 99 -17.66 17.70 4.58
CA VAL A 99 -18.26 18.81 5.35
C VAL A 99 -17.95 18.70 6.85
N LYS A 100 -17.84 17.47 7.39
CA LYS A 100 -17.65 17.20 8.82
C LYS A 100 -16.20 16.89 9.21
N LEU A 101 -15.22 17.60 8.66
CA LEU A 101 -13.80 17.43 9.03
C LEU A 101 -13.51 17.82 10.48
N ASN A 102 -14.33 18.64 11.11
CA ASN A 102 -14.13 19.10 12.47
C ASN A 102 -14.68 18.08 13.48
N GLY A 103 -13.81 17.18 13.95
CA GLY A 103 -14.07 16.32 15.11
C GLY A 103 -14.64 14.93 14.83
N ASP A 104 -14.83 14.53 13.57
CA ASP A 104 -15.27 13.19 13.21
C ASP A 104 -14.07 12.33 12.77
N PHE A 105 -13.64 11.41 13.66
CA PHE A 105 -12.57 10.45 13.38
C PHE A 105 -12.84 9.60 12.12
N THR A 106 -14.09 9.30 11.81
CA THR A 106 -14.47 8.55 10.61
C THR A 106 -14.06 9.26 9.33
N SER A 107 -14.27 10.59 9.26
CA SER A 107 -13.84 11.37 8.09
C SER A 107 -12.32 11.40 7.95
N ILE A 108 -11.59 11.60 9.05
CA ILE A 108 -10.12 11.58 9.05
C ILE A 108 -9.61 10.18 8.65
N ALA A 109 -10.22 9.12 9.15
CA ALA A 109 -9.88 7.74 8.82
C ALA A 109 -10.08 7.40 7.33
N ARG A 110 -11.12 7.94 6.69
CA ARG A 110 -11.33 7.80 5.25
C ARG A 110 -10.20 8.45 4.45
N PHE A 111 -9.78 9.66 4.84
CA PHE A 111 -8.63 10.32 4.21
C PHE A 111 -7.31 9.59 4.51
N ALA A 112 -7.14 8.99 5.68
CA ALA A 112 -5.98 8.16 5.98
C ALA A 112 -5.90 6.93 5.07
N CYS A 113 -7.01 6.22 4.83
CA CYS A 113 -7.05 5.09 3.88
C CYS A 113 -6.69 5.52 2.45
N LEU A 114 -7.17 6.68 1.99
CA LEU A 114 -6.79 7.22 0.69
C LEU A 114 -5.33 7.69 0.66
N GLY A 115 -4.84 8.26 1.76
CA GLY A 115 -3.43 8.60 1.94
C GLY A 115 -2.51 7.37 1.85
N ALA A 116 -2.96 6.23 2.38
CA ALA A 116 -2.25 4.95 2.23
C ALA A 116 -2.16 4.54 0.76
N SER A 117 -3.23 4.70 -0.03
CA SER A 117 -3.23 4.43 -1.47
C SER A 117 -2.25 5.33 -2.23
N PHE A 118 -2.18 6.61 -1.85
CA PHE A 118 -1.19 7.54 -2.40
C PHE A 118 0.25 7.10 -2.05
N CYS A 119 0.49 6.70 -0.81
CA CYS A 119 1.78 6.18 -0.40
C CYS A 119 2.19 4.94 -1.23
N TYR A 120 1.30 3.97 -1.43
CA TYR A 120 1.58 2.82 -2.29
C TYR A 120 1.90 3.21 -3.73
N ALA A 121 1.20 4.19 -4.30
CA ALA A 121 1.50 4.69 -5.64
C ALA A 121 2.90 5.30 -5.70
N VAL A 122 3.27 6.16 -4.76
CA VAL A 122 4.61 6.77 -4.67
C VAL A 122 5.69 5.69 -4.46
N GLY A 123 5.46 4.74 -3.55
CA GLY A 123 6.38 3.64 -3.28
C GLY A 123 6.66 2.78 -4.51
N SER A 124 5.64 2.53 -5.35
CA SER A 124 5.80 1.78 -6.60
C SER A 124 6.69 2.52 -7.62
N ILE A 125 6.57 3.84 -7.72
CA ILE A 125 7.43 4.67 -8.58
C ILE A 125 8.87 4.69 -8.05
N ILE A 126 9.07 4.86 -6.75
CA ILE A 126 10.40 4.80 -6.12
C ILE A 126 11.06 3.44 -6.41
N THR A 127 10.32 2.34 -6.26
CA THR A 127 10.80 0.99 -6.54
C THR A 127 11.23 0.84 -8.00
N ARG A 128 10.44 1.36 -8.96
CA ARG A 128 10.77 1.29 -10.39
C ARG A 128 12.02 2.09 -10.75
N ARG A 129 12.25 3.22 -10.08
CA ARG A 129 13.40 4.10 -10.33
C ARG A 129 14.68 3.69 -9.62
N SER A 130 14.63 2.62 -8.83
CA SER A 130 15.82 2.08 -8.17
C SER A 130 16.90 1.69 -9.21
N PRO A 131 18.18 1.97 -8.95
CA PRO A 131 19.27 1.42 -9.74
C PRO A 131 19.23 -0.11 -9.76
N GLU A 132 19.93 -0.72 -10.71
CA GLU A 132 20.05 -2.17 -10.80
C GLU A 132 20.62 -2.76 -9.50
N VAL A 133 19.87 -3.68 -8.92
CA VAL A 133 20.19 -4.35 -7.65
C VAL A 133 19.49 -5.71 -7.60
N ASN A 134 20.05 -6.65 -6.87
CA ASN A 134 19.37 -7.92 -6.63
C ASN A 134 18.02 -7.68 -5.94
N LEU A 135 16.92 -8.24 -6.51
CA LEU A 135 15.56 -7.99 -6.07
C LEU A 135 15.31 -8.41 -4.62
N VAL A 136 15.88 -9.56 -4.22
CA VAL A 136 15.75 -10.08 -2.85
C VAL A 136 16.50 -9.20 -1.87
N SER A 137 17.69 -8.74 -2.23
CA SER A 137 18.51 -7.82 -1.43
C SER A 137 17.80 -6.47 -1.24
N PHE A 138 17.19 -5.94 -2.30
CA PHE A 138 16.44 -4.69 -2.26
C PHE A 138 15.21 -4.80 -1.36
N ALA A 139 14.39 -5.86 -1.56
CA ALA A 139 13.20 -6.11 -0.75
C ALA A 139 13.55 -6.28 0.75
N ALA A 140 14.60 -7.05 1.04
CA ALA A 140 15.04 -7.26 2.42
C ALA A 140 15.56 -5.97 3.07
N ALA A 141 16.37 -5.18 2.36
CA ALA A 141 16.85 -3.90 2.87
C ALA A 141 15.68 -2.94 3.16
N ALA A 142 14.69 -2.87 2.26
CA ALA A 142 13.50 -2.06 2.48
C ALA A 142 12.70 -2.50 3.71
N LEU A 143 12.49 -3.82 3.90
CA LEU A 143 11.79 -4.37 5.06
C LEU A 143 12.55 -4.14 6.37
N ILE A 144 13.89 -4.30 6.37
CA ILE A 144 14.73 -4.02 7.54
C ILE A 144 14.61 -2.55 7.94
N LEU A 145 14.73 -1.63 6.98
CA LEU A 145 14.57 -0.19 7.25
C LEU A 145 13.16 0.14 7.74
N SER A 146 12.12 -0.50 7.17
CA SER A 146 10.75 -0.35 7.66
C SER A 146 10.63 -0.79 9.12
N SER A 147 11.23 -1.93 9.48
CA SER A 147 11.18 -2.45 10.85
C SER A 147 11.92 -1.52 11.83
N ILE A 148 13.07 -0.99 11.44
CA ILE A 148 13.84 -0.03 12.25
C ILE A 148 13.01 1.24 12.53
N LEU A 149 12.19 1.67 11.59
CA LEU A 149 11.34 2.86 11.74
C LEU A 149 10.07 2.57 12.55
N ILE A 150 9.38 1.45 12.25
CA ILE A 150 8.05 1.19 12.81
C ILE A 150 8.11 0.61 14.22
N ILE A 151 9.12 -0.19 14.57
CA ILE A 151 9.20 -0.83 15.89
C ILE A 151 9.29 0.21 17.01
N PRO A 152 10.20 1.21 16.98
CA PRO A 152 10.24 2.25 18.01
C PRO A 152 8.92 3.03 18.11
N LEU A 153 8.31 3.35 16.96
CA LEU A 153 7.04 4.06 16.91
C LEU A 153 5.92 3.23 17.56
N ALA A 154 5.82 1.96 17.21
CA ALA A 154 4.83 1.06 17.81
C ALA A 154 5.01 0.93 19.32
N LEU A 155 6.23 0.76 19.79
CA LEU A 155 6.54 0.65 21.22
C LEU A 155 6.23 1.93 22.00
N THR A 156 6.35 3.10 21.39
CA THR A 156 6.00 4.37 22.06
C THR A 156 4.49 4.61 22.12
N ILE A 157 3.73 4.14 21.13
CA ILE A 157 2.28 4.34 21.04
C ILE A 157 1.51 3.25 21.78
N GLU A 158 1.84 1.98 21.54
CA GLU A 158 1.12 0.81 22.05
C GLU A 158 1.76 0.21 23.32
N GLY A 159 3.02 0.54 23.57
CA GLY A 159 3.78 -0.04 24.67
C GLY A 159 4.30 -1.45 24.37
N MET A 160 4.92 -2.07 25.38
CA MET A 160 5.41 -3.45 25.29
C MET A 160 4.26 -4.44 25.49
N PRO A 161 4.10 -5.44 24.62
CA PRO A 161 3.10 -6.49 24.79
C PRO A 161 3.42 -7.31 26.05
N GLN A 162 2.50 -7.37 27.01
CA GLN A 162 2.72 -8.07 28.28
C GLN A 162 2.48 -9.58 28.17
N HIS A 163 1.52 -9.99 27.33
CA HIS A 163 1.20 -11.39 27.08
C HIS A 163 0.99 -11.65 25.59
N ILE A 164 1.77 -12.55 25.05
CA ILE A 164 1.64 -12.99 23.66
C ILE A 164 1.13 -14.42 23.64
N SER A 165 -0.10 -14.65 23.21
CA SER A 165 -0.64 -16.00 23.04
C SER A 165 0.06 -16.70 21.88
N VAL A 166 0.12 -18.04 21.91
CA VAL A 166 0.67 -18.84 20.79
C VAL A 166 -0.08 -18.55 19.49
N HIS A 167 -1.41 -18.38 19.55
CA HIS A 167 -2.23 -18.02 18.39
C HIS A 167 -1.82 -16.66 17.79
N SER A 168 -1.64 -15.64 18.64
CA SER A 168 -1.19 -14.32 18.19
C SER A 168 0.21 -14.37 17.57
N PHE A 169 1.12 -15.13 18.19
CA PHE A 169 2.47 -15.31 17.67
C PHE A 169 2.47 -15.99 16.29
N LEU A 170 1.70 -17.07 16.12
CA LEU A 170 1.57 -17.77 14.83
C LEU A 170 0.93 -16.87 13.76
N ALA A 171 -0.13 -16.12 14.12
CA ALA A 171 -0.79 -15.19 13.19
C ALA A 171 0.17 -14.09 12.71
N VAL A 172 0.91 -13.44 13.62
CA VAL A 172 1.88 -12.39 13.26
C VAL A 172 3.03 -12.97 12.44
N SER A 173 3.52 -14.17 12.78
CA SER A 173 4.56 -14.86 12.01
C SER A 173 4.10 -15.17 10.59
N TYR A 174 2.87 -15.66 10.42
CA TYR A 174 2.27 -15.89 9.11
C TYR A 174 2.15 -14.59 8.30
N LEU A 175 1.62 -13.52 8.91
CA LEU A 175 1.49 -12.20 8.27
C LEU A 175 2.84 -11.60 7.89
N GLY A 176 3.86 -11.78 8.72
CA GLY A 176 5.21 -11.33 8.42
C GLY A 176 5.85 -12.10 7.25
N LEU A 177 5.64 -13.40 7.19
CA LEU A 177 6.27 -14.27 6.18
C LEU A 177 5.54 -14.19 4.83
N MET A 178 4.23 -14.46 4.79
CA MET A 178 3.48 -14.61 3.53
C MET A 178 3.12 -13.26 2.89
N PRO A 179 2.22 -12.44 3.44
CA PRO A 179 1.80 -11.21 2.78
C PRO A 179 2.82 -10.06 2.91
N THR A 180 3.85 -10.19 3.76
CA THR A 180 4.87 -9.15 3.88
C THR A 180 6.15 -9.56 3.17
N ALA A 181 6.88 -10.59 3.62
CA ALA A 181 8.19 -10.91 3.08
C ALA A 181 8.10 -11.43 1.63
N ILE A 182 7.29 -12.48 1.40
CA ILE A 182 7.17 -13.10 0.06
C ILE A 182 6.48 -12.13 -0.91
N ALA A 183 5.39 -11.50 -0.49
CA ALA A 183 4.67 -10.56 -1.34
C ALA A 183 5.54 -9.34 -1.72
N THR A 184 6.39 -8.83 -0.81
CA THR A 184 7.31 -7.73 -1.12
C THR A 184 8.35 -8.13 -2.19
N ILE A 185 8.89 -9.34 -2.13
CA ILE A 185 9.80 -9.83 -3.17
C ILE A 185 9.10 -9.91 -4.53
N LEU A 186 7.89 -10.45 -4.56
CA LEU A 186 7.07 -10.53 -5.79
C LEU A 186 6.71 -9.14 -6.32
N LEU A 187 6.33 -8.22 -5.43
CA LEU A 187 6.04 -6.82 -5.75
C LEU A 187 7.24 -6.17 -6.43
N VAL A 188 8.41 -6.23 -5.80
CA VAL A 188 9.64 -5.64 -6.36
C VAL A 188 9.93 -6.25 -7.73
N ARG A 189 9.82 -7.57 -7.87
CA ARG A 189 10.03 -8.27 -9.14
C ARG A 189 9.06 -7.78 -10.22
N ILE A 190 7.76 -7.72 -9.94
CA ILE A 190 6.74 -7.30 -10.92
C ILE A 190 6.96 -5.83 -11.32
N ILE A 191 7.19 -4.94 -10.35
CA ILE A 191 7.43 -3.52 -10.63
C ILE A 191 8.70 -3.33 -11.50
N GLN A 192 9.76 -4.05 -11.20
CA GLN A 192 11.01 -3.93 -11.93
C GLN A 192 10.92 -4.50 -13.36
N THR A 193 10.20 -5.60 -13.55
CA THR A 193 10.09 -6.27 -14.85
C THR A 193 8.95 -5.75 -15.71
N ALA A 194 7.75 -5.62 -15.15
CA ALA A 194 6.52 -5.27 -15.88
C ALA A 194 6.06 -3.82 -15.65
N GLY A 195 6.65 -3.13 -14.69
CA GLY A 195 6.35 -1.73 -14.37
C GLY A 195 5.27 -1.54 -13.28
N PRO A 196 5.22 -0.34 -12.69
CA PRO A 196 4.31 -0.03 -11.60
C PRO A 196 2.84 0.01 -12.05
N THR A 197 2.56 0.44 -13.26
CA THR A 197 1.19 0.44 -13.82
C THR A 197 0.64 -0.97 -13.93
N PHE A 198 1.42 -1.93 -14.41
CA PHE A 198 0.99 -3.34 -14.45
C PHE A 198 0.77 -3.89 -13.04
N TYR A 199 1.72 -3.65 -12.13
CA TYR A 199 1.57 -4.07 -10.74
C TYR A 199 0.31 -3.49 -10.09
N SER A 200 -0.01 -2.22 -10.36
CA SER A 200 -1.16 -1.57 -9.75
C SER A 200 -2.51 -2.23 -10.09
N LEU A 201 -2.61 -2.96 -11.20
CA LEU A 201 -3.82 -3.71 -11.56
C LEU A 201 -4.15 -4.81 -10.54
N ALA A 202 -3.14 -5.34 -9.83
CA ALA A 202 -3.37 -6.30 -8.76
C ALA A 202 -4.20 -5.70 -7.60
N ASN A 203 -4.13 -4.37 -7.40
CA ASN A 203 -4.90 -3.69 -6.36
C ASN A 203 -6.41 -3.72 -6.62
N TYR A 204 -6.88 -3.98 -7.84
CA TYR A 204 -8.31 -4.20 -8.11
C TYR A 204 -8.85 -5.50 -7.53
N GLN A 205 -7.99 -6.46 -7.20
CA GLN A 205 -8.39 -7.67 -6.47
C GLN A 205 -8.68 -7.40 -4.99
N VAL A 206 -8.02 -6.39 -4.41
CA VAL A 206 -8.12 -6.10 -2.98
C VAL A 206 -9.57 -5.78 -2.55
N PRO A 207 -10.31 -4.86 -3.22
CA PRO A 207 -11.68 -4.58 -2.82
C PRO A 207 -12.61 -5.79 -2.96
N VAL A 208 -12.40 -6.64 -3.97
CA VAL A 208 -13.22 -7.87 -4.15
C VAL A 208 -13.10 -8.75 -2.91
N TRP A 209 -11.89 -9.07 -2.50
CA TRP A 209 -11.66 -9.92 -1.33
C TRP A 209 -12.03 -9.22 -0.02
N SER A 210 -11.78 -7.90 0.11
CA SER A 210 -12.18 -7.14 1.30
C SER A 210 -13.69 -7.11 1.51
N ILE A 211 -14.46 -6.94 0.42
CA ILE A 211 -15.92 -7.00 0.48
C ILE A 211 -16.39 -8.39 0.86
N ILE A 212 -15.87 -9.44 0.21
CA ILE A 212 -16.25 -10.82 0.50
C ILE A 212 -15.97 -11.17 1.97
N PHE A 213 -14.75 -10.95 2.44
CA PHE A 213 -14.36 -11.27 3.81
C PHE A 213 -15.03 -10.36 4.84
N GLY A 214 -15.21 -9.07 4.53
CA GLY A 214 -15.93 -8.12 5.38
C GLY A 214 -17.37 -8.56 5.62
N VAL A 215 -18.10 -8.92 4.57
CA VAL A 215 -19.49 -9.37 4.68
C VAL A 215 -19.59 -10.78 5.29
N VAL A 216 -18.78 -11.76 4.80
CA VAL A 216 -18.94 -13.17 5.18
C VAL A 216 -18.34 -13.49 6.54
N ILE A 217 -17.19 -12.89 6.89
CA ILE A 217 -16.45 -13.22 8.13
C ILE A 217 -16.76 -12.20 9.23
N LEU A 218 -16.77 -10.90 8.89
CA LEU A 218 -16.93 -9.83 9.87
C LEU A 218 -18.37 -9.36 10.02
N ASN A 219 -19.32 -9.88 9.22
CA ASN A 219 -20.74 -9.47 9.18
C ASN A 219 -20.90 -7.96 8.97
N GLU A 220 -20.04 -7.33 8.16
CA GLU A 220 -20.12 -5.90 7.86
C GLU A 220 -21.32 -5.59 6.97
N ASN A 221 -22.08 -4.56 7.32
CA ASN A 221 -23.12 -3.99 6.47
C ASN A 221 -22.50 -2.87 5.60
N LEU A 222 -22.30 -3.16 4.32
CA LEU A 222 -21.71 -2.20 3.39
C LEU A 222 -22.80 -1.38 2.68
N PRO A 223 -22.73 -0.03 2.75
CA PRO A 223 -23.68 0.85 2.04
C PRO A 223 -23.62 0.66 0.53
N ILE A 224 -24.75 0.79 -0.16
CA ILE A 224 -24.84 0.67 -1.63
C ILE A 224 -23.88 1.62 -2.36
N GLN A 225 -23.57 2.77 -1.77
CA GLN A 225 -22.61 3.73 -2.31
C GLN A 225 -21.20 3.13 -2.52
N PHE A 226 -20.81 2.14 -1.71
CA PHE A 226 -19.50 1.48 -1.86
C PHE A 226 -19.44 0.63 -3.13
N PHE A 227 -20.52 -0.05 -3.48
CA PHE A 227 -20.62 -0.82 -4.72
C PHE A 227 -20.62 0.10 -5.95
N ILE A 228 -21.31 1.24 -5.88
CA ILE A 228 -21.32 2.24 -6.96
C ILE A 228 -19.92 2.84 -7.13
N ALA A 229 -19.27 3.23 -6.04
CA ALA A 229 -17.91 3.75 -6.07
C ALA A 229 -16.93 2.72 -6.67
N PHE A 230 -17.03 1.47 -6.24
CA PHE A 230 -16.19 0.40 -6.74
C PHE A 230 -16.34 0.17 -8.25
N LEU A 231 -17.58 0.13 -8.76
CA LEU A 231 -17.84 0.01 -10.20
C LEU A 231 -17.29 1.17 -11.03
N LEU A 232 -17.27 2.38 -10.47
CA LEU A 232 -16.73 3.56 -11.15
C LEU A 232 -15.20 3.62 -11.13
N ILE A 233 -14.57 3.04 -10.11
CA ILE A 233 -13.11 3.01 -9.96
C ILE A 233 -12.48 1.91 -10.83
N LEU A 234 -13.17 0.78 -11.02
CA LEU A 234 -12.75 -0.33 -11.90
C LEU A 234 -12.75 0.07 -13.37
#